data_5c73394ced9e039782142923545189e7
#
_entry.id   5c73394ced9e039782142923545189e7
#
_cell.length_a   1.000
_cell.length_b   1.000
_cell.length_c   1.000
_cell.angle_alpha   90.00
_cell.angle_beta   90.00
_cell.angle_gamma   90.00
#
_symmetry.space_group_name_H-M   'P 1'
#
loop_
_entity.id
_entity.type
_entity.pdbx_description
1 polymer ?
#
loop_
_entity_poly.entity_id
_entity_poly.type
_entity_poly.pdbx_seq_one_letter_code
_entity_poly.pdbx_strand_id
1 'polypeptide(L)'
;MRKILVLFAHPRFEHSVVNRALVTVEKVHPSVTFRDLYELYPDFNINLSEEQHLLLQHEVVIWHHPFYWYSCPPLLKQWIDLVLEFNWAYGPLGDKLTGKYIFNVITTGGARGAYIASGRNRFTVNQLLAPFDQTAILCKMNYLPPFAVQGTHRIESGGLQQHADGYSRLLSFLADESNDLTLLKDYPVLNDFFIKS
;
A
#
# COMPACT_ATOMS: atom_id res chain seq x y z
N MET A 1 -16.62 -10.59 6.02
CA MET A 1 -15.21 -10.43 5.51
C MET A 1 -14.96 -8.97 5.24
N ARG A 2 -13.86 -8.41 5.76
CA ARG A 2 -13.45 -7.03 5.45
C ARG A 2 -13.15 -6.90 3.96
N LYS A 3 -13.59 -5.81 3.37
CA LYS A 3 -13.29 -5.46 1.97
C LYS A 3 -12.01 -4.66 1.90
N ILE A 4 -11.20 -4.95 0.91
CA ILE A 4 -9.88 -4.37 0.71
C ILE A 4 -9.88 -3.59 -0.61
N LEU A 5 -9.58 -2.30 -0.57
CA LEU A 5 -9.38 -1.46 -1.75
C LEU A 5 -7.89 -1.36 -2.04
N VAL A 6 -7.47 -1.80 -3.19
CA VAL A 6 -6.10 -1.62 -3.67
C VAL A 6 -6.07 -0.49 -4.69
N LEU A 7 -5.34 0.57 -4.38
CA LEU A 7 -5.03 1.69 -5.25
C LEU A 7 -3.63 1.47 -5.82
N PHE A 8 -3.58 0.85 -6.98
CA PHE A 8 -2.34 0.53 -7.66
C PHE A 8 -1.90 1.68 -8.57
N ALA A 9 -0.66 2.11 -8.44
CA ALA A 9 -0.10 3.19 -9.25
C ALA A 9 1.31 2.85 -9.73
N HIS A 10 1.46 2.42 -10.98
CA HIS A 10 2.76 2.10 -11.57
C HIS A 10 2.87 2.66 -13.00
N PRO A 11 3.66 3.73 -13.24
CA PRO A 11 3.70 4.43 -14.54
C PRO A 11 4.34 3.61 -15.68
N ARG A 12 4.99 2.47 -15.37
CA ARG A 12 5.63 1.57 -16.33
C ARG A 12 5.42 0.11 -15.90
N PHE A 13 4.18 -0.25 -15.65
CA PHE A 13 3.80 -1.55 -15.08
C PHE A 13 4.25 -2.73 -15.95
N GLU A 14 4.20 -2.59 -17.26
CA GLU A 14 4.59 -3.60 -18.24
C GLU A 14 6.05 -4.09 -18.09
N HIS A 15 6.92 -3.26 -17.49
CA HIS A 15 8.32 -3.60 -17.24
C HIS A 15 8.58 -4.15 -15.82
N SER A 16 7.57 -4.23 -14.96
CA SER A 16 7.75 -4.64 -13.57
C SER A 16 7.41 -6.11 -13.34
N VAL A 17 8.42 -6.94 -13.14
CA VAL A 17 8.24 -8.36 -12.81
C VAL A 17 7.61 -8.54 -11.44
N VAL A 18 8.10 -7.83 -10.43
CA VAL A 18 7.67 -7.99 -9.03
C VAL A 18 6.23 -7.49 -8.86
N ASN A 19 5.92 -6.26 -9.33
CA ASN A 19 4.55 -5.76 -9.18
C ASN A 19 3.54 -6.61 -9.96
N ARG A 20 3.90 -7.19 -11.12
CA ARG A 20 3.01 -8.12 -11.82
C ARG A 20 2.65 -9.35 -10.98
N ALA A 21 3.62 -9.92 -10.26
CA ALA A 21 3.35 -11.06 -9.38
C ALA A 21 2.41 -10.68 -8.24
N LEU A 22 2.63 -9.52 -7.58
CA LEU A 22 1.75 -9.04 -6.50
C LEU A 22 0.34 -8.68 -7.02
N VAL A 23 0.23 -7.98 -8.14
CA VAL A 23 -1.06 -7.64 -8.78
C VAL A 23 -1.85 -8.88 -9.18
N THR A 24 -1.17 -9.96 -9.59
CA THR A 24 -1.85 -11.24 -9.87
C THR A 24 -2.54 -11.78 -8.61
N VAL A 25 -1.89 -11.70 -7.44
CA VAL A 25 -2.47 -12.10 -6.15
C VAL A 25 -3.67 -11.21 -5.79
N GLU A 26 -3.55 -9.90 -5.98
CA GLU A 26 -4.62 -8.93 -5.69
C GLU A 26 -5.87 -9.17 -6.54
N LYS A 27 -5.69 -9.34 -7.85
CA LYS A 27 -6.80 -9.51 -8.82
C LYS A 27 -7.60 -10.79 -8.63
N VAL A 28 -7.01 -11.82 -8.03
CA VAL A 28 -7.73 -13.10 -7.79
C VAL A 28 -8.32 -13.22 -6.40
N HIS A 29 -7.98 -12.31 -5.46
CA HIS A 29 -8.45 -12.39 -4.08
C HIS A 29 -9.91 -11.88 -3.97
N PRO A 30 -10.85 -12.67 -3.42
CA PRO A 30 -12.30 -12.36 -3.48
C PRO A 30 -12.71 -11.11 -2.69
N SER A 31 -11.91 -10.69 -1.70
CA SER A 31 -12.19 -9.49 -0.88
C SER A 31 -11.53 -8.22 -1.42
N VAL A 32 -10.81 -8.30 -2.54
CA VAL A 32 -10.06 -7.17 -3.09
C VAL A 32 -10.83 -6.50 -4.23
N THR A 33 -11.00 -5.20 -4.11
CA THR A 33 -11.35 -4.30 -5.22
C THR A 33 -10.04 -3.67 -5.73
N PHE A 34 -9.61 -4.07 -6.91
CA PHE A 34 -8.36 -3.60 -7.52
C PHE A 34 -8.61 -2.42 -8.46
N ARG A 35 -7.86 -1.34 -8.28
CA ARG A 35 -7.93 -0.11 -9.08
C ARG A 35 -6.55 0.23 -9.63
N ASP A 36 -6.33 0.06 -10.92
CA ASP A 36 -5.14 0.58 -11.59
C ASP A 36 -5.36 2.05 -11.95
N LEU A 37 -4.75 2.94 -11.19
CA LEU A 37 -4.97 4.38 -11.35
C LEU A 37 -4.47 4.89 -12.71
N TYR A 38 -3.38 4.33 -13.26
CA TYR A 38 -2.86 4.76 -14.57
C TYR A 38 -3.71 4.26 -15.75
N GLU A 39 -4.43 3.14 -15.61
CA GLU A 39 -5.41 2.70 -16.59
C GLU A 39 -6.71 3.51 -16.50
N LEU A 40 -7.16 3.85 -15.28
CA LEU A 40 -8.41 4.55 -15.04
C LEU A 40 -8.32 6.05 -15.33
N TYR A 41 -7.18 6.65 -15.05
CA TYR A 41 -6.96 8.11 -15.13
C TYR A 41 -5.71 8.46 -15.94
N PRO A 42 -5.62 8.07 -17.21
CA PRO A 42 -4.43 8.31 -18.03
C PRO A 42 -4.17 9.81 -18.28
N ASP A 43 -5.18 10.63 -18.16
CA ASP A 43 -5.13 12.10 -18.27
C ASP A 43 -5.06 12.80 -16.90
N PHE A 44 -4.90 12.05 -15.81
CA PHE A 44 -4.88 12.55 -14.44
C PHE A 44 -6.20 13.20 -13.96
N ASN A 45 -7.27 13.05 -14.69
CA ASN A 45 -8.59 13.58 -14.32
C ASN A 45 -9.34 12.59 -13.41
N ILE A 46 -9.04 12.62 -12.12
CA ILE A 46 -9.56 11.67 -11.12
C ILE A 46 -11.04 11.95 -10.83
N ASN A 47 -11.88 10.92 -10.88
CA ASN A 47 -13.28 10.99 -10.46
C ASN A 47 -13.39 10.90 -8.91
N LEU A 48 -13.41 12.07 -8.26
CA LEU A 48 -13.43 12.19 -6.81
C LEU A 48 -14.60 11.44 -6.18
N SER A 49 -15.80 11.59 -6.74
CA SER A 49 -17.01 10.98 -6.20
C SER A 49 -16.96 9.45 -6.22
N GLU A 50 -16.42 8.87 -7.29
CA GLU A 50 -16.23 7.42 -7.40
C GLU A 50 -15.19 6.91 -6.39
N GLU A 51 -14.04 7.58 -6.29
CA GLU A 51 -12.98 7.17 -5.38
C GLU A 51 -13.41 7.31 -3.91
N GLN A 52 -14.10 8.38 -3.55
CA GLN A 52 -14.67 8.55 -2.21
C GLN A 52 -15.74 7.50 -1.90
N HIS A 53 -16.60 7.16 -2.87
CA HIS A 53 -17.60 6.11 -2.70
C HIS A 53 -16.94 4.75 -2.43
N LEU A 54 -15.88 4.41 -3.18
CA LEU A 54 -15.10 3.19 -2.93
C LEU A 54 -14.46 3.20 -1.54
N LEU A 55 -13.85 4.30 -1.12
CA LEU A 55 -13.30 4.43 0.23
C LEU A 55 -14.34 4.15 1.32
N LEU A 56 -15.59 4.61 1.14
CA LEU A 56 -16.65 4.35 2.12
C LEU A 56 -17.01 2.86 2.23
N GLN A 57 -16.89 2.10 1.15
CA GLN A 57 -17.29 0.69 1.08
C GLN A 57 -16.24 -0.31 1.58
N HIS A 58 -15.01 0.14 1.87
CA HIS A 58 -13.88 -0.72 2.21
C HIS A 58 -13.32 -0.37 3.59
N GLU A 59 -12.96 -1.39 4.37
CA GLU A 59 -12.38 -1.24 5.71
C GLU A 59 -10.86 -1.12 5.68
N VAL A 60 -10.23 -1.68 4.63
CA VAL A 60 -8.78 -1.67 4.44
C VAL A 60 -8.44 -1.03 3.11
N VAL A 61 -7.49 -0.12 3.11
CA VAL A 61 -6.97 0.55 1.89
C VAL A 61 -5.49 0.22 1.72
N ILE A 62 -5.08 -0.07 0.52
CA ILE A 62 -3.68 -0.35 0.17
C ILE A 62 -3.23 0.64 -0.89
N TRP A 63 -2.18 1.39 -0.59
CA TRP A 63 -1.43 2.16 -1.58
C TRP A 63 -0.32 1.27 -2.15
N HIS A 64 -0.55 0.66 -3.32
CA HIS A 64 0.43 -0.22 -3.97
C HIS A 64 1.18 0.52 -5.07
N HIS A 65 2.50 0.70 -4.89
CA HIS A 65 3.31 1.48 -5.82
C HIS A 65 4.81 1.14 -5.77
N PRO A 66 5.58 1.42 -6.83
CA PRO A 66 7.04 1.42 -6.77
C PRO A 66 7.51 2.59 -5.89
N PHE A 67 8.58 2.37 -5.14
CA PHE A 67 9.14 3.38 -4.24
C PHE A 67 10.10 4.32 -5.00
N TYR A 68 9.52 5.14 -5.87
CA TYR A 68 10.30 6.06 -6.70
C TYR A 68 10.69 7.31 -5.92
N TRP A 69 11.99 7.60 -5.91
CA TRP A 69 12.55 8.78 -5.26
C TRP A 69 12.08 8.94 -3.80
N TYR A 70 12.04 7.79 -3.08
CA TYR A 70 11.64 7.73 -1.66
C TYR A 70 10.18 8.14 -1.40
N SER A 71 9.35 8.07 -2.42
CA SER A 71 7.93 8.44 -2.39
C SER A 71 7.11 7.53 -3.33
N CYS A 72 6.00 8.03 -3.85
CA CYS A 72 5.11 7.34 -4.77
C CYS A 72 5.11 8.01 -6.16
N PRO A 73 4.58 7.33 -7.19
CA PRO A 73 4.30 7.94 -8.49
C PRO A 73 3.34 9.14 -8.39
N PRO A 74 3.47 10.13 -9.30
CA PRO A 74 2.74 11.39 -9.22
C PRO A 74 1.22 11.23 -9.20
N LEU A 75 0.66 10.27 -9.95
CA LEU A 75 -0.79 10.06 -9.99
C LEU A 75 -1.34 9.61 -8.63
N LEU A 76 -0.60 8.78 -7.87
CA LEU A 76 -1.02 8.42 -6.51
C LEU A 76 -0.97 9.64 -5.57
N LYS A 77 0.05 10.48 -5.71
CA LYS A 77 0.13 11.72 -4.92
C LYS A 77 -1.04 12.64 -5.25
N GLN A 78 -1.35 12.81 -6.54
CA GLN A 78 -2.52 13.60 -6.97
C GLN A 78 -3.83 13.00 -6.46
N TRP A 79 -3.97 11.67 -6.48
CA TRP A 79 -5.13 11.00 -5.89
C TRP A 79 -5.28 11.35 -4.41
N ILE A 80 -4.20 11.28 -3.62
CA ILE A 80 -4.19 11.65 -2.20
C ILE A 80 -4.63 13.12 -2.03
N ASP A 81 -4.08 14.04 -2.83
CA ASP A 81 -4.33 15.48 -2.72
C ASP A 81 -5.77 15.86 -3.05
N LEU A 82 -6.39 15.16 -4.02
CA LEU A 82 -7.72 15.52 -4.50
C LEU A 82 -8.84 14.76 -3.76
N VAL A 83 -8.65 13.45 -3.50
CA VAL A 83 -9.71 12.60 -2.95
C VAL A 83 -9.88 12.79 -1.44
N LEU A 84 -8.78 13.06 -0.73
CA LEU A 84 -8.82 13.27 0.73
C LEU A 84 -9.14 14.75 1.05
N GLU A 85 -10.37 15.15 0.79
CA GLU A 85 -10.82 16.54 0.92
C GLU A 85 -11.00 16.99 2.37
N PHE A 86 -10.82 18.29 2.58
CA PHE A 86 -11.12 18.96 3.85
C PHE A 86 -12.62 18.84 4.20
N ASN A 87 -12.94 18.57 5.47
CA ASN A 87 -14.28 18.30 6.00
C ASN A 87 -14.94 17.01 5.46
N TRP A 88 -14.26 16.22 4.65
CA TRP A 88 -14.66 14.87 4.27
C TRP A 88 -13.71 13.83 4.89
N ALA A 89 -12.43 13.87 4.55
CA ALA A 89 -11.41 12.97 5.08
C ALA A 89 -10.80 13.47 6.40
N TYR A 90 -10.58 14.78 6.52
CA TYR A 90 -9.93 15.42 7.66
C TYR A 90 -10.58 16.78 7.99
N GLY A 91 -10.10 17.42 9.06
CA GLY A 91 -10.67 18.67 9.58
C GLY A 91 -11.81 18.45 10.57
N PRO A 92 -12.50 19.51 11.02
CA PRO A 92 -13.50 19.44 12.09
C PRO A 92 -14.69 18.49 11.79
N LEU A 93 -15.13 18.41 10.53
CA LEU A 93 -16.24 17.58 10.09
C LEU A 93 -15.78 16.32 9.33
N GLY A 94 -14.47 16.19 9.05
CA GLY A 94 -13.88 15.08 8.30
C GLY A 94 -13.76 13.83 9.18
N ASP A 95 -14.64 12.85 8.98
CA ASP A 95 -14.72 11.63 9.76
C ASP A 95 -14.94 10.36 8.91
N LYS A 96 -15.04 10.50 7.59
CA LYS A 96 -15.46 9.42 6.68
C LYS A 96 -14.50 8.24 6.63
N LEU A 97 -13.24 8.46 7.02
CA LEU A 97 -12.20 7.42 7.00
C LEU A 97 -11.83 6.94 8.41
N THR A 98 -12.51 7.44 9.43
CA THR A 98 -12.21 7.11 10.85
C THR A 98 -12.21 5.61 11.09
N GLY A 99 -11.12 5.11 11.67
CA GLY A 99 -10.95 3.72 12.07
C GLY A 99 -10.60 2.74 10.95
N LYS A 100 -10.63 3.14 9.68
CA LYS A 100 -10.16 2.30 8.57
C LYS A 100 -8.67 2.03 8.69
N TYR A 101 -8.24 0.88 8.17
CA TYR A 101 -6.82 0.52 8.11
C TYR A 101 -6.24 0.90 6.77
N ILE A 102 -4.98 1.37 6.76
CA ILE A 102 -4.27 1.72 5.54
C ILE A 102 -2.79 1.42 5.65
N PHE A 103 -2.15 1.00 4.57
CA PHE A 103 -0.71 0.80 4.49
C PHE A 103 -0.21 0.86 3.04
N ASN A 104 1.12 0.88 2.91
CA ASN A 104 1.77 0.84 1.60
C ASN A 104 2.24 -0.57 1.25
N VAL A 105 2.00 -1.00 0.03
CA VAL A 105 2.71 -2.09 -0.62
C VAL A 105 3.73 -1.47 -1.56
N ILE A 106 5.01 -1.67 -1.30
CA ILE A 106 6.08 -1.03 -2.05
C ILE A 106 7.09 -2.01 -2.63
N THR A 107 7.65 -1.63 -3.76
CA THR A 107 8.79 -2.33 -4.38
C THR A 107 9.97 -1.39 -4.49
N THR A 108 11.18 -1.84 -4.09
CA THR A 108 12.40 -1.03 -4.15
C THR A 108 13.52 -1.76 -4.88
N GLY A 109 14.30 -1.03 -5.70
CA GLY A 109 15.52 -1.57 -6.31
C GLY A 109 16.64 -1.83 -5.29
N GLY A 110 16.71 -1.03 -4.22
CA GLY A 110 17.66 -1.23 -3.11
C GLY A 110 17.26 -2.39 -2.21
N ALA A 111 18.22 -3.20 -1.78
CA ALA A 111 17.99 -4.26 -0.79
C ALA A 111 17.73 -3.69 0.61
N ARG A 112 17.18 -4.51 1.51
CA ARG A 112 16.81 -4.14 2.89
C ARG A 112 17.94 -3.43 3.65
N GLY A 113 19.19 -3.88 3.51
CA GLY A 113 20.36 -3.26 4.14
C GLY A 113 20.70 -1.86 3.63
N ALA A 114 20.14 -1.42 2.52
CA ALA A 114 20.29 -0.04 2.05
C ALA A 114 19.41 0.95 2.85
N TYR A 115 18.32 0.46 3.49
CA TYR A 115 17.32 1.25 4.21
C TYR A 115 17.47 1.08 5.73
N ILE A 116 18.66 1.30 6.23
CA ILE A 116 19.01 1.37 7.66
C ILE A 116 19.85 2.62 7.90
N ALA A 117 20.01 3.03 9.17
CA ALA A 117 20.77 4.25 9.51
C ALA A 117 22.23 4.27 8.99
N SER A 118 22.89 3.10 8.99
CA SER A 118 24.24 2.90 8.46
C SER A 118 24.27 2.54 6.96
N GLY A 119 23.13 2.36 6.34
CA GLY A 119 23.01 2.02 4.92
C GLY A 119 23.11 3.23 4.00
N ARG A 120 23.21 2.97 2.69
CA ARG A 120 23.35 4.03 1.67
C ARG A 120 22.24 5.10 1.75
N ASN A 121 21.01 4.69 2.06
CA ASN A 121 19.88 5.60 2.11
C ASN A 121 19.73 6.30 3.47
N ARG A 122 20.45 5.88 4.50
CA ARG A 122 20.52 6.48 5.86
C ARG A 122 19.20 6.49 6.65
N PHE A 123 18.08 6.19 6.02
CA PHE A 123 16.74 6.14 6.61
C PHE A 123 16.13 4.76 6.40
N THR A 124 15.33 4.32 7.36
CA THR A 124 14.49 3.11 7.19
C THR A 124 13.34 3.41 6.22
N VAL A 125 12.73 2.34 5.67
CA VAL A 125 11.53 2.48 4.84
C VAL A 125 10.43 3.21 5.60
N ASN A 126 10.21 2.91 6.88
CA ASN A 126 9.18 3.55 7.70
C ASN A 126 9.43 5.05 7.88
N GLN A 127 10.68 5.47 8.09
CA GLN A 127 11.02 6.88 8.16
C GLN A 127 10.76 7.62 6.84
N LEU A 128 11.00 6.97 5.71
CA LEU A 128 10.74 7.54 4.39
C LEU A 128 9.23 7.54 4.04
N LEU A 129 8.44 6.65 4.63
CA LEU A 129 6.99 6.60 4.50
C LEU A 129 6.24 7.49 5.51
N ALA A 130 6.95 8.25 6.35
CA ALA A 130 6.35 9.16 7.33
C ALA A 130 5.26 10.10 6.76
N PRO A 131 5.35 10.63 5.52
CA PRO A 131 4.26 11.43 4.94
C PRO A 131 2.95 10.66 4.78
N PHE A 132 3.01 9.36 4.47
CA PHE A 132 1.82 8.50 4.34
C PHE A 132 1.21 8.18 5.70
N ASP A 133 2.04 7.86 6.69
CA ASP A 133 1.62 7.66 8.08
C ASP A 133 0.94 8.93 8.62
N GLN A 134 1.57 10.10 8.44
CA GLN A 134 1.00 11.37 8.86
C GLN A 134 -0.33 11.69 8.16
N THR A 135 -0.46 11.34 6.87
CA THR A 135 -1.73 11.49 6.12
C THR A 135 -2.82 10.60 6.72
N ALA A 136 -2.49 9.34 7.03
CA ALA A 136 -3.41 8.41 7.66
C ALA A 136 -3.89 8.92 9.04
N ILE A 137 -2.96 9.39 9.88
CA ILE A 137 -3.27 9.97 11.20
C ILE A 137 -4.19 11.18 11.05
N LEU A 138 -3.90 12.09 10.12
CA LEU A 138 -4.71 13.28 9.89
C LEU A 138 -6.15 12.91 9.49
N CYS A 139 -6.32 11.83 8.71
CA CYS A 139 -7.61 11.29 8.30
C CYS A 139 -8.23 10.32 9.32
N LYS A 140 -7.69 10.21 10.53
CA LYS A 140 -8.16 9.34 11.61
C LYS A 140 -8.17 7.85 11.26
N MET A 141 -7.32 7.44 10.31
CA MET A 141 -7.11 6.05 9.92
C MET A 141 -6.03 5.38 10.78
N ASN A 142 -6.02 4.06 10.79
CA ASN A 142 -4.99 3.24 11.40
C ASN A 142 -3.92 2.89 10.36
N TYR A 143 -2.76 3.52 10.41
CA TYR A 143 -1.64 3.17 9.55
C TYR A 143 -0.98 1.88 10.05
N LEU A 144 -0.78 0.91 9.15
CA LEU A 144 -0.04 -0.32 9.40
C LEU A 144 1.35 -0.25 8.76
N PRO A 145 2.32 -1.03 9.26
CA PRO A 145 3.63 -1.14 8.62
C PRO A 145 3.52 -1.56 7.14
N PRO A 146 4.46 -1.16 6.29
CA PRO A 146 4.40 -1.49 4.87
C PRO A 146 4.67 -2.97 4.61
N PHE A 147 4.11 -3.51 3.52
CA PHE A 147 4.62 -4.72 2.87
C PHE A 147 5.64 -4.29 1.82
N ALA A 148 6.92 -4.64 2.01
CA ALA A 148 8.01 -4.10 1.20
C ALA A 148 8.80 -5.20 0.51
N VAL A 149 8.75 -5.27 -0.83
CA VAL A 149 9.63 -6.15 -1.62
C VAL A 149 10.86 -5.36 -2.03
N GLN A 150 11.98 -5.65 -1.38
CA GLN A 150 13.23 -4.90 -1.52
C GLN A 150 14.26 -5.69 -2.32
N GLY A 151 15.11 -4.96 -3.07
CA GLY A 151 16.15 -5.60 -3.90
C GLY A 151 15.63 -6.20 -5.20
N THR A 152 14.58 -5.64 -5.79
CA THR A 152 13.87 -6.18 -6.96
C THR A 152 14.74 -6.42 -8.18
N HIS A 153 15.89 -5.73 -8.33
CA HIS A 153 16.82 -5.95 -9.44
C HIS A 153 17.59 -7.28 -9.36
N ARG A 154 17.62 -7.93 -8.19
CA ARG A 154 18.37 -9.16 -7.93
C ARG A 154 17.51 -10.27 -7.35
N ILE A 155 16.18 -10.09 -7.37
CA ILE A 155 15.28 -11.08 -6.83
C ILE A 155 15.23 -12.30 -7.74
N GLU A 156 15.51 -13.46 -7.18
CA GLU A 156 15.38 -14.75 -7.87
C GLU A 156 13.92 -15.21 -7.86
N SER A 157 13.58 -16.13 -8.77
CA SER A 157 12.21 -16.65 -8.90
C SER A 157 11.66 -17.23 -7.60
N GLY A 158 12.47 -17.95 -6.83
CA GLY A 158 12.08 -18.50 -5.52
C GLY A 158 11.77 -17.41 -4.50
N GLY A 159 12.57 -16.35 -4.43
CA GLY A 159 12.31 -15.20 -3.55
C GLY A 159 11.05 -14.44 -3.96
N LEU A 160 10.82 -14.28 -5.27
CA LEU A 160 9.60 -13.65 -5.78
C LEU A 160 8.35 -14.43 -5.37
N GLN A 161 8.38 -15.77 -5.51
CA GLN A 161 7.26 -16.61 -5.11
C GLN A 161 6.98 -16.53 -3.60
N GLN A 162 8.02 -16.51 -2.76
CA GLN A 162 7.86 -16.33 -1.31
C GLN A 162 7.17 -15.01 -0.96
N HIS A 163 7.50 -13.92 -1.67
CA HIS A 163 6.82 -12.64 -1.48
C HIS A 163 5.37 -12.68 -1.95
N ALA A 164 5.08 -13.29 -3.09
CA ALA A 164 3.70 -13.46 -3.58
C ALA A 164 2.84 -14.30 -2.62
N ASP A 165 3.37 -15.42 -2.13
CA ASP A 165 2.69 -16.29 -1.16
C ASP A 165 2.47 -15.58 0.19
N GLY A 166 3.49 -14.85 0.67
CA GLY A 166 3.39 -14.03 1.88
C GLY A 166 2.33 -12.95 1.74
N TYR A 167 2.27 -12.30 0.59
CA TYR A 167 1.27 -11.29 0.28
C TYR A 167 -0.15 -11.87 0.20
N SER A 168 -0.31 -13.04 -0.39
CA SER A 168 -1.59 -13.76 -0.40
C SER A 168 -2.08 -14.09 1.01
N ARG A 169 -1.18 -14.53 1.90
CA ARG A 169 -1.51 -14.76 3.32
C ARG A 169 -1.89 -13.46 4.03
N LEU A 170 -1.19 -12.35 3.74
CA LEU A 170 -1.54 -11.04 4.28
C LEU A 170 -2.96 -10.62 3.86
N LEU A 171 -3.32 -10.70 2.59
CA LEU A 171 -4.65 -10.34 2.10
C LEU A 171 -5.74 -11.19 2.78
N SER A 172 -5.51 -12.50 2.90
CA SER A 172 -6.44 -13.40 3.60
C SER A 172 -6.58 -13.06 5.09
N PHE A 173 -5.48 -12.71 5.76
CA PHE A 173 -5.49 -12.27 7.15
C PHE A 173 -6.26 -10.95 7.34
N LEU A 174 -6.05 -9.98 6.45
CA LEU A 174 -6.74 -8.70 6.47
C LEU A 174 -8.26 -8.86 6.24
N ALA A 175 -8.65 -9.77 5.36
CA ALA A 175 -10.04 -10.02 5.01
C ALA A 175 -10.84 -10.70 6.13
N ASP A 176 -10.20 -11.48 6.98
CA ASP A 176 -10.86 -12.18 8.10
C ASP A 176 -11.14 -11.22 9.26
N GLU A 177 -12.42 -10.99 9.55
CA GLU A 177 -12.88 -10.10 10.63
C GLU A 177 -12.51 -10.59 12.03
N SER A 178 -12.22 -11.88 12.20
CA SER A 178 -11.79 -12.44 13.48
C SER A 178 -10.37 -12.03 13.87
N ASN A 179 -9.55 -11.60 12.92
CA ASN A 179 -8.18 -11.21 13.17
C ASN A 179 -8.08 -9.79 13.73
N ASP A 180 -7.28 -9.62 14.77
CA ASP A 180 -6.90 -8.32 15.30
C ASP A 180 -5.74 -7.73 14.47
N LEU A 181 -6.03 -6.73 13.67
CA LEU A 181 -5.02 -6.09 12.81
C LEU A 181 -4.03 -5.23 13.60
N THR A 182 -4.30 -4.91 14.86
CA THR A 182 -3.36 -4.14 15.69
C THR A 182 -2.08 -4.89 15.97
N LEU A 183 -2.11 -6.24 15.97
CA LEU A 183 -0.94 -7.12 16.11
C LEU A 183 0.12 -6.91 15.02
N LEU A 184 -0.29 -6.39 13.85
CA LEU A 184 0.61 -6.12 12.74
C LEU A 184 1.52 -4.91 13.01
N LYS A 185 1.16 -4.03 13.96
CA LYS A 185 1.93 -2.82 14.27
C LYS A 185 3.29 -3.10 14.96
N ASP A 186 3.45 -4.29 15.51
CA ASP A 186 4.68 -4.69 16.22
C ASP A 186 5.84 -5.06 15.27
N TYR A 187 5.58 -5.10 13.96
CA TYR A 187 6.57 -5.47 12.95
C TYR A 187 7.08 -4.25 12.18
N PRO A 188 8.37 -4.17 11.86
CA PRO A 188 8.89 -3.07 11.04
C PRO A 188 8.39 -3.12 9.59
N VAL A 189 8.14 -4.31 9.07
CA VAL A 189 7.48 -4.56 7.77
C VAL A 189 6.60 -5.79 7.89
N LEU A 190 5.46 -5.81 7.20
CA LEU A 190 4.50 -6.93 7.24
C LEU A 190 5.06 -8.24 6.70
N ASN A 191 6.09 -8.16 5.85
CA ASN A 191 6.83 -9.33 5.38
C ASN A 191 7.36 -10.20 6.54
N ASP A 192 7.81 -9.57 7.63
CA ASP A 192 8.41 -10.28 8.76
C ASP A 192 7.37 -11.15 9.52
N PHE A 193 6.08 -10.84 9.38
CA PHE A 193 5.00 -11.65 9.93
C PHE A 193 4.55 -12.78 8.97
N PHE A 194 4.47 -12.48 7.65
CA PHE A 194 3.86 -13.38 6.68
C PHE A 194 4.85 -14.23 5.87
N ILE A 195 6.12 -13.86 5.83
CA ILE A 195 7.17 -14.62 5.17
C ILE A 195 8.06 -15.21 6.26
N LYS A 196 7.86 -16.51 6.55
CA LYS A 196 8.80 -17.22 7.44
C LYS A 196 10.12 -17.41 6.70
N SER A 197 11.22 -17.00 7.33
CA SER A 197 12.60 -17.26 6.90
C SER A 197 12.90 -18.75 6.91
#